data_08051d91b2fa28f1fd56d0bc8884b612
#
_entry.id   08051d91b2fa28f1fd56d0bc8884b612
#
_cell.length_a   1.000
_cell.length_b   1.000
_cell.length_c   1.000
_cell.angle_alpha   90.00
_cell.angle_beta   90.00
_cell.angle_gamma   90.00
#
_symmetry.space_group_name_H-M   'P 1'
#
loop_
_entity.id
_entity.type
_entity.pdbx_description
1 polymer ?
#
loop_
_entity_poly.entity_id
_entity_poly.type
_entity_poly.pdbx_seq_one_letter_code
_entity_poly.pdbx_strand_id
1 'polypeptide(L)' 'MIAGHLQIKNDYYYMVLSYLDANGKRKQPWFPTELPIKNNKKRAEKMLLE' A
#
# COMPACT_ATOMS: atom_id res chain seq x y z
N MET A 1 0.93 7.19 14.37
CA MET A 1 1.55 5.97 13.83
C MET A 1 0.96 5.64 12.46
N ILE A 2 1.80 5.35 11.49
CA ILE A 2 1.37 4.95 10.16
C ILE A 2 1.65 3.48 9.97
N ALA A 3 0.64 2.74 9.55
CA ALA A 3 0.79 1.33 9.22
C ALA A 3 0.50 1.16 7.73
N GLY A 4 1.17 0.21 7.12
CA GLY A 4 0.99 -0.04 5.70
C GLY A 4 0.97 -1.52 5.39
N HIS A 5 0.29 -1.87 4.31
CA HIS A 5 0.26 -3.25 3.84
C HIS A 5 0.00 -3.25 2.34
N LEU A 6 0.19 -4.41 1.71
CA LEU A 6 -0.03 -4.59 0.29
C LEU A 6 -1.40 -5.22 0.05
N GLN A 7 -2.08 -4.77 -0.99
CA GLN A 7 -3.31 -5.38 -1.47
C GLN A 7 -3.16 -5.68 -2.95
N ILE A 8 -3.97 -6.60 -3.43
CA ILE A 8 -3.97 -6.99 -4.84
C ILE A 8 -5.31 -6.59 -5.45
N LYS A 9 -5.26 -5.87 -6.56
CA LYS A 9 -6.45 -5.46 -7.28
C LYS A 9 -6.14 -5.46 -8.78
N ASN A 10 -6.99 -6.11 -9.56
CA ASN A 10 -6.81 -6.19 -11.01
C ASN A 10 -5.43 -6.70 -11.43
N ASP A 11 -4.90 -7.69 -10.69
CA ASP A 11 -3.60 -8.31 -10.93
C ASP A 11 -2.42 -7.36 -10.73
N TYR A 12 -2.61 -6.29 -9.95
CA TYR A 12 -1.55 -5.35 -9.59
C TYR A 12 -1.48 -5.19 -8.08
N TYR A 13 -0.29 -4.88 -7.59
CA TYR A 13 -0.10 -4.57 -6.20
C TYR A 13 -0.47 -3.11 -5.92
N TYR A 14 -1.11 -2.90 -4.78
CA TYR A 14 -1.44 -1.57 -4.27
C TYR A 14 -0.91 -1.45 -2.85
N MET A 15 -0.36 -0.29 -2.53
CA MET A 15 0.02 0.03 -1.16
C MET A 15 -1.16 0.70 -0.47
N VAL A 16 -1.54 0.18 0.68
CA VAL A 16 -2.60 0.78 1.49
C VAL A 16 -1.95 1.30 2.76
N LEU A 17 -2.03 2.60 2.98
CA LEU A 17 -1.52 3.22 4.19
C LEU A 17 -2.68 3.51 5.13
N SER A 18 -2.46 3.32 6.43
CA SER A 18 -3.48 3.57 7.44
C SER A 18 -2.92 4.55 8.46
N TYR A 19 -3.62 5.67 8.67
CA TYR A 19 -3.18 6.67 9.63
C TYR A 19 -4.39 7.47 10.15
N LEU A 20 -4.16 8.20 11.24
CA LEU A 20 -5.16 9.11 11.77
C LEU A 20 -4.81 10.53 11.32
N ASP A 21 -5.82 11.26 10.83
CA ASP A 21 -5.61 12.65 10.44
C ASP A 21 -5.67 13.57 11.67
N ALA A 22 -5.54 14.88 11.44
CA ALA A 22 -5.55 15.86 12.51
C ALA A 22 -6.86 15.89 13.30
N ASN A 23 -7.93 15.42 12.70
CA ASN A 23 -9.24 15.38 13.35
C ASN A 23 -9.52 14.03 14.04
N GLY A 24 -8.53 13.13 14.04
CA GLY A 24 -8.69 11.82 14.64
C GLY A 24 -9.44 10.83 13.77
N LYS A 25 -9.68 11.15 12.52
CA LYS A 25 -10.35 10.25 11.59
C LYS A 25 -9.35 9.33 10.91
N ARG A 26 -9.72 8.05 10.80
CA ARG A 26 -8.87 7.07 10.13
C ARG A 26 -8.95 7.25 8.63
N LYS A 27 -7.78 7.30 8.00
CA LYS A 27 -7.65 7.36 6.56
C LYS A 27 -6.90 6.13 6.06
N GLN A 28 -7.33 5.61 4.92
CA GLN A 28 -6.70 4.42 4.31
C GLN A 28 -6.56 4.63 2.81
N PRO A 29 -5.72 5.58 2.38
CA PRO A 29 -5.54 5.81 0.94
C PRO A 29 -4.83 4.63 0.29
N TRP A 30 -5.20 4.35 -0.95
CA TRP A 30 -4.60 3.30 -1.76
C TRP A 30 -3.70 3.95 -2.81
N PHE A 31 -2.49 3.45 -2.93
CA PHE A 31 -1.53 3.96 -3.92
C PHE A 31 -1.14 2.85 -4.88
N PRO A 32 -1.33 3.04 -6.20
CA PRO A 32 -0.91 2.02 -7.16
C PRO A 32 0.60 1.94 -7.23
N THR A 33 1.15 0.73 -7.20
CA THR A 33 2.58 0.54 -7.38
C THR A 33 2.93 0.36 -8.86
N GLU A 34 1.93 0.09 -9.68
CA GLU A 34 2.09 -0.24 -11.10
C GLU A 34 2.91 -1.51 -11.31
N LEU A 35 3.02 -2.34 -10.29
CA LEU A 35 3.73 -3.62 -10.39
C LEU A 35 2.72 -4.76 -10.52
N PRO A 36 2.75 -5.53 -11.61
CA PRO A 36 1.91 -6.73 -11.70
C PRO A 36 2.27 -7.71 -10.58
N ILE A 37 1.33 -8.54 -10.18
CA ILE A 37 1.58 -9.50 -9.11
C ILE A 37 2.61 -10.55 -9.48
N LYS A 38 2.86 -10.75 -10.77
CA LYS A 38 3.78 -11.77 -11.25
C LYS A 38 5.23 -11.34 -11.01
N ASN A 39 5.93 -12.07 -10.15
CA ASN A 39 7.37 -11.90 -9.88
C ASN A 39 7.75 -10.51 -9.32
N ASN A 40 6.79 -9.77 -8.74
CA ASN A 40 7.06 -8.44 -8.22
C ASN A 40 6.78 -8.27 -6.73
N LYS A 41 6.52 -9.38 -6.03
CA LYS A 41 6.19 -9.31 -4.61
C LYS A 41 7.29 -8.62 -3.80
N LYS A 42 8.55 -8.99 -4.04
CA LYS A 42 9.67 -8.39 -3.31
C LYS A 42 9.81 -6.90 -3.61
N ARG A 43 9.58 -6.51 -4.85
CA ARG A 43 9.65 -5.09 -5.22
C ARG A 43 8.55 -4.29 -4.53
N ALA A 44 7.34 -4.84 -4.51
CA ALA A 44 6.22 -4.17 -3.86
C ALA A 44 6.47 -4.03 -2.35
N GLU A 45 6.97 -5.08 -1.72
CA GLU A 45 7.31 -5.04 -0.30
C GLU A 45 8.38 -4.00 -0.01
N LYS A 46 9.37 -3.89 -0.88
CA LYS A 46 10.43 -2.90 -0.73
C LYS A 46 9.90 -1.49 -0.85
N MET A 47 8.99 -1.25 -1.79
CA MET A 47 8.36 0.06 -1.92
C MET A 47 7.57 0.43 -0.66
N LEU A 48 6.90 -0.57 -0.08
CA LEU A 48 6.11 -0.34 1.13
C LEU A 48 6.99 0.07 2.31
N LEU A 49 8.22 -0.44 2.37
CA LEU A 49 9.15 -0.13 3.47
C LEU A 49 9.84 1.23 3.31
N GLU A 50 9.77 1.81 2.16
CA GLU A 50 10.31 3.15 1.93
C GLU A 50 9.23 4.19 2.27
#